data_e8cb236a85aae05702c73e5d6a1e1eec
#
_entry.id   e8cb236a85aae05702c73e5d6a1e1eec
#
_cell.length_a   1.000
_cell.length_b   1.000
_cell.length_c   1.000
_cell.angle_alpha   90.00
_cell.angle_beta   90.00
_cell.angle_gamma   90.00
#
_symmetry.space_group_name_H-M   'P 1'
#
loop_
_entity.id
_entity.type
_entity.pdbx_description
1 polymer ?
#
loop_
_entity_poly.entity_id
_entity_poly.type
_entity_poly.pdbx_seq_one_letter_code
_entity_poly.pdbx_strand_id
1 'polypeptide(L)'
;MFDIPKDLQDYLDELDRFIEKEIMPIQNRDDNVRFFDHRREHARTDWDNGGLPRPEWEALLTEARQKADAAGHLRFAWPTEYGGKGGSNFWMAVIREHLAAKGLGLFNDLQTEHSVVGNNPFIVMFKEFATKEQFARYSDDIMNGRLRTAFGLTEPNHGSDATFMETTGVPEIRDNRKGWLINGGKMWTSGMNHANYIMTFARTSGKDGDAKGITCFIVPANDPGVKIEEYLWTFNMPTDHPRVSIKNVWIPEDSYWGEIGNGLAIGQSFVHQNRIRQAASSLGAGVYCINESVKYARLRKPFGQALARNQAIQWPLIELHTQAEALRLLIRKTAWDMDHMPHKEIEKQISDKVSMCNYWGNRLCCEAADRAMQTHGGMGYSRHKAFEHIYRHHRRYRITEGSEEIQMRKVGAFLFGYLGPKRKEFDKMDEEYKAARASGLNDREIGI
;
A
#
# COMPACT_ATOMS: atom_id res chain seq x y z
N MET A 1 3.28 -14.25 21.97
CA MET A 1 3.08 -13.01 21.20
C MET A 1 4.31 -12.60 20.38
N PHE A 2 5.51 -13.00 20.78
CA PHE A 2 6.74 -12.68 20.04
C PHE A 2 7.04 -13.70 18.95
N ASP A 3 6.70 -14.95 19.18
CA ASP A 3 6.85 -16.04 18.21
C ASP A 3 5.67 -16.07 17.23
N ILE A 4 5.94 -16.57 16.04
CA ILE A 4 4.90 -16.83 15.04
C ILE A 4 4.05 -17.98 15.56
N PRO A 5 2.72 -17.86 15.62
CA PRO A 5 1.83 -18.97 15.99
C PRO A 5 2.09 -20.20 15.10
N LYS A 6 1.94 -21.40 15.69
CA LYS A 6 2.26 -22.64 14.97
C LYS A 6 1.44 -22.83 13.68
N ASP A 7 0.17 -22.50 13.72
CA ASP A 7 -0.72 -22.56 12.57
C ASP A 7 -0.30 -21.61 11.44
N LEU A 8 0.21 -20.43 11.79
CA LEU A 8 0.77 -19.51 10.81
C LEU A 8 2.10 -20.04 10.24
N GLN A 9 2.96 -20.64 11.06
CA GLN A 9 4.19 -21.28 10.58
C GLN A 9 3.85 -22.44 9.62
N ASP A 10 2.90 -23.29 9.98
CA ASP A 10 2.44 -24.40 9.16
C ASP A 10 1.89 -23.89 7.80
N TYR A 11 1.19 -22.74 7.81
CA TYR A 11 0.75 -22.10 6.59
C TYR A 11 1.90 -21.54 5.73
N LEU A 12 2.92 -20.93 6.33
CA LEU A 12 4.10 -20.46 5.58
C LEU A 12 4.83 -21.63 4.91
N ASP A 13 4.94 -22.76 5.59
CA ASP A 13 5.55 -23.97 5.05
C ASP A 13 4.71 -24.57 3.88
N GLU A 14 3.37 -24.51 3.99
CA GLU A 14 2.45 -24.86 2.88
C GLU A 14 2.63 -23.92 1.68
N LEU A 15 2.67 -22.63 1.95
CA LEU A 15 2.86 -21.59 0.93
C LEU A 15 4.20 -21.75 0.20
N ASP A 16 5.27 -22.07 0.91
CA ASP A 16 6.59 -22.32 0.32
C ASP A 16 6.55 -23.54 -0.61
N ARG A 17 5.94 -24.64 -0.19
CA ARG A 17 5.75 -25.82 -1.04
C ARG A 17 4.91 -25.51 -2.28
N PHE A 18 3.86 -24.68 -2.15
CA PHE A 18 3.06 -24.24 -3.27
C PHE A 18 3.89 -23.39 -4.25
N ILE A 19 4.68 -22.45 -3.75
CA ILE A 19 5.55 -21.60 -4.59
C ILE A 19 6.53 -22.46 -5.37
N GLU A 20 7.22 -23.40 -4.70
CA GLU A 20 8.20 -24.28 -5.34
C GLU A 20 7.57 -25.18 -6.40
N LYS A 21 6.39 -25.74 -6.12
CA LYS A 21 5.74 -26.72 -6.99
C LYS A 21 4.95 -26.09 -8.14
N GLU A 22 4.29 -24.95 -7.92
CA GLU A 22 3.32 -24.40 -8.85
C GLU A 22 3.77 -23.06 -9.48
N ILE A 23 4.50 -22.22 -8.74
CA ILE A 23 4.87 -20.87 -9.21
C ILE A 23 6.25 -20.83 -9.84
N MET A 24 7.25 -21.45 -9.21
CA MET A 24 8.60 -21.49 -9.77
C MET A 24 8.68 -22.18 -11.13
N PRO A 25 7.94 -23.27 -11.41
CA PRO A 25 7.93 -23.87 -12.73
C PRO A 25 7.43 -22.93 -13.84
N ILE A 26 6.36 -22.15 -13.59
CA ILE A 26 5.88 -21.20 -14.60
C ILE A 26 6.79 -19.97 -14.72
N GLN A 27 7.42 -19.54 -13.63
CA GLN A 27 8.43 -18.48 -13.67
C GLN A 27 9.63 -18.87 -14.53
N ASN A 28 10.06 -20.14 -14.45
CA ASN A 28 11.25 -20.66 -15.13
C ASN A 28 10.93 -21.31 -16.49
N ARG A 29 9.67 -21.41 -16.88
CA ARG A 29 9.25 -22.01 -18.14
C ARG A 29 9.69 -21.14 -19.31
N ASP A 30 10.20 -21.79 -20.34
CA ASP A 30 10.68 -21.13 -21.55
C ASP A 30 11.69 -20.00 -21.22
N ASP A 31 11.46 -18.80 -21.74
CA ASP A 31 12.27 -17.60 -21.44
C ASP A 31 11.55 -16.64 -20.45
N ASN A 32 10.67 -17.14 -19.60
CA ASN A 32 9.96 -16.29 -18.62
C ASN A 32 10.89 -15.62 -17.61
N VAL A 33 12.08 -16.19 -17.37
CA VAL A 33 13.14 -15.55 -16.56
C VAL A 33 13.50 -14.15 -17.06
N ARG A 34 13.22 -13.82 -18.35
CA ARG A 34 13.44 -12.48 -18.91
C ARG A 34 12.68 -11.39 -18.17
N PHE A 35 11.53 -11.71 -17.59
CA PHE A 35 10.71 -10.76 -16.83
C PHE A 35 11.33 -10.38 -15.48
N PHE A 36 12.25 -11.18 -14.97
CA PHE A 36 12.96 -10.99 -13.72
C PHE A 36 14.42 -10.57 -13.93
N ASP A 37 14.85 -10.50 -15.19
CA ASP A 37 16.20 -10.03 -15.58
C ASP A 37 16.14 -8.52 -15.87
N HIS A 38 16.59 -7.70 -14.91
CA HIS A 38 16.53 -6.24 -15.01
C HIS A 38 17.42 -5.65 -16.13
N ARG A 39 18.30 -6.45 -16.73
CA ARG A 39 19.03 -6.08 -17.95
C ARG A 39 18.10 -6.05 -19.16
N ARG A 40 16.98 -6.76 -19.09
CA ARG A 40 15.97 -6.93 -20.15
C ARG A 40 14.67 -6.20 -19.79
N GLU A 41 14.77 -4.95 -19.34
CA GLU A 41 13.66 -4.13 -18.85
C GLU A 41 12.48 -4.02 -19.85
N HIS A 42 12.80 -4.04 -21.16
CA HIS A 42 11.80 -4.07 -22.24
C HIS A 42 10.93 -5.34 -22.27
N ALA A 43 11.35 -6.41 -21.59
CA ALA A 43 10.57 -7.66 -21.59
C ALA A 43 9.18 -7.51 -20.97
N ARG A 44 9.02 -6.63 -19.96
CA ARG A 44 7.73 -6.38 -19.29
C ARG A 44 7.01 -5.16 -19.83
N THR A 45 7.74 -4.19 -20.38
CA THR A 45 7.25 -2.86 -20.70
C THR A 45 7.20 -2.64 -22.20
N ASP A 46 6.06 -2.22 -22.70
CA ASP A 46 5.89 -1.77 -24.07
C ASP A 46 6.12 -0.26 -24.15
N TRP A 47 7.39 0.10 -24.34
CA TRP A 47 7.83 1.50 -24.37
C TRP A 47 7.22 2.30 -25.53
N ASP A 48 6.92 1.63 -26.65
CA ASP A 48 6.34 2.25 -27.84
C ASP A 48 4.84 2.50 -27.69
N ASN A 49 4.17 1.80 -26.75
CA ASN A 49 2.75 1.91 -26.44
C ASN A 49 2.51 2.48 -25.04
N GLY A 50 3.04 3.67 -24.75
CA GLY A 50 2.77 4.38 -23.50
C GLY A 50 3.39 3.74 -22.25
N GLY A 51 4.29 2.78 -22.39
CA GLY A 51 4.95 2.11 -21.25
C GLY A 51 4.03 1.11 -20.52
N LEU A 52 2.99 0.63 -21.20
CA LEU A 52 2.04 -0.34 -20.64
C LEU A 52 2.67 -1.74 -20.50
N PRO A 53 2.07 -2.61 -19.65
CA PRO A 53 2.50 -4.01 -19.56
C PRO A 53 2.39 -4.74 -20.91
N ARG A 54 3.38 -5.55 -21.23
CA ARG A 54 3.27 -6.45 -22.38
C ARG A 54 2.26 -7.57 -22.13
N PRO A 55 1.52 -8.02 -23.15
CA PRO A 55 0.52 -9.07 -23.01
C PRO A 55 1.07 -10.37 -22.39
N GLU A 56 2.30 -10.75 -22.73
CA GLU A 56 2.93 -11.97 -22.23
C GLU A 56 3.23 -11.88 -20.72
N TRP A 57 3.59 -10.69 -20.24
CA TRP A 57 3.76 -10.43 -18.82
C TRP A 57 2.43 -10.53 -18.07
N GLU A 58 1.37 -9.93 -18.60
CA GLU A 58 0.03 -9.99 -18.02
C GLU A 58 -0.54 -11.42 -18.03
N ALA A 59 -0.27 -12.19 -19.08
CA ALA A 59 -0.66 -13.60 -19.15
C ALA A 59 0.02 -14.43 -18.04
N LEU A 60 1.31 -14.21 -17.81
CA LEU A 60 2.06 -14.89 -16.74
C LEU A 60 1.52 -14.52 -15.35
N LEU A 61 1.24 -13.24 -15.09
CA LEU A 61 0.62 -12.79 -13.83
C LEU A 61 -0.78 -13.41 -13.65
N THR A 62 -1.54 -13.51 -14.72
CA THR A 62 -2.88 -14.11 -14.69
C THR A 62 -2.80 -15.61 -14.36
N GLU A 63 -1.90 -16.36 -14.99
CA GLU A 63 -1.67 -17.78 -14.70
C GLU A 63 -1.27 -17.99 -13.23
N ALA A 64 -0.35 -17.16 -12.70
CA ALA A 64 0.05 -17.24 -11.30
C ALA A 64 -1.12 -16.98 -10.34
N ARG A 65 -1.97 -15.98 -10.64
CA ARG A 65 -3.18 -15.67 -9.86
C ARG A 65 -4.19 -16.81 -9.89
N GLN A 66 -4.44 -17.42 -11.06
CA GLN A 66 -5.36 -18.55 -11.19
C GLN A 66 -4.89 -19.77 -10.37
N LYS A 67 -3.59 -20.09 -10.43
CA LYS A 67 -3.02 -21.16 -9.60
C LYS A 67 -3.13 -20.86 -8.10
N ALA A 68 -2.83 -19.64 -7.71
CA ALA A 68 -2.94 -19.19 -6.32
C ALA A 68 -4.40 -19.18 -5.82
N ASP A 69 -5.35 -18.83 -6.67
CA ASP A 69 -6.79 -18.86 -6.35
C ASP A 69 -7.30 -20.28 -6.17
N ALA A 70 -6.93 -21.18 -7.09
CA ALA A 70 -7.29 -22.60 -7.02
C ALA A 70 -6.74 -23.28 -5.76
N ALA A 71 -5.56 -22.85 -5.27
CA ALA A 71 -4.95 -23.33 -4.03
C ALA A 71 -5.46 -22.61 -2.77
N GLY A 72 -6.35 -21.60 -2.91
CA GLY A 72 -6.91 -20.83 -1.80
C GLY A 72 -5.97 -19.78 -1.19
N HIS A 73 -4.86 -19.46 -1.86
CA HIS A 73 -3.92 -18.43 -1.39
C HIS A 73 -4.32 -17.02 -1.83
N LEU A 74 -4.85 -16.86 -3.06
CA LEU A 74 -5.16 -15.53 -3.60
C LEU A 74 -6.21 -14.79 -2.76
N ARG A 75 -7.22 -15.50 -2.26
CA ARG A 75 -8.31 -14.95 -1.45
C ARG A 75 -8.05 -15.06 0.06
N PHE A 76 -6.83 -15.31 0.47
CA PHE A 76 -6.49 -15.57 1.88
C PHE A 76 -7.07 -14.53 2.85
N ALA A 77 -6.96 -13.25 2.53
CA ALA A 77 -7.45 -12.14 3.37
C ALA A 77 -8.97 -11.91 3.29
N TRP A 78 -9.69 -12.60 2.41
CA TRP A 78 -11.14 -12.44 2.29
C TRP A 78 -11.87 -13.13 3.43
N PRO A 79 -13.06 -12.61 3.81
CA PRO A 79 -13.94 -13.31 4.74
C PRO A 79 -14.26 -14.72 4.26
N THR A 80 -14.45 -15.65 5.19
CA THR A 80 -14.72 -17.07 4.88
C THR A 80 -16.02 -17.28 4.11
N GLU A 81 -17.03 -16.43 4.37
CA GLU A 81 -18.30 -16.43 3.64
C GLU A 81 -18.16 -16.06 2.16
N TYR A 82 -17.01 -15.51 1.75
CA TYR A 82 -16.70 -15.17 0.35
C TYR A 82 -15.59 -16.04 -0.24
N GLY A 83 -15.36 -17.20 0.35
CA GLY A 83 -14.37 -18.16 -0.13
C GLY A 83 -12.93 -17.81 0.23
N GLY A 84 -12.72 -16.89 1.20
CA GLY A 84 -11.42 -16.60 1.76
C GLY A 84 -11.09 -17.45 2.98
N LYS A 85 -9.94 -17.19 3.59
CA LYS A 85 -9.50 -17.81 4.85
C LYS A 85 -9.64 -16.89 6.06
N GLY A 86 -10.22 -15.68 5.89
CA GLY A 86 -10.38 -14.69 6.96
C GLY A 86 -9.05 -14.15 7.49
N GLY A 87 -8.02 -14.10 6.64
CA GLY A 87 -6.66 -13.73 7.04
C GLY A 87 -6.59 -12.34 7.65
N SER A 88 -6.05 -12.27 8.88
CA SER A 88 -5.93 -11.04 9.66
C SER A 88 -4.80 -10.13 9.17
N ASN A 89 -4.77 -8.88 9.64
CA ASN A 89 -3.66 -7.97 9.37
C ASN A 89 -2.33 -8.52 9.91
N PHE A 90 -2.35 -9.16 11.08
CA PHE A 90 -1.16 -9.80 11.66
C PHE A 90 -0.62 -10.91 10.75
N TRP A 91 -1.48 -11.84 10.30
CA TRP A 91 -1.06 -12.90 9.37
C TRP A 91 -0.55 -12.33 8.05
N MET A 92 -1.28 -11.37 7.48
CA MET A 92 -0.85 -10.73 6.22
C MET A 92 0.49 -10.01 6.35
N ALA A 93 0.77 -9.37 7.49
CA ALA A 93 2.07 -8.74 7.73
C ALA A 93 3.21 -9.77 7.75
N VAL A 94 3.02 -10.88 8.46
CA VAL A 94 4.04 -11.95 8.52
C VAL A 94 4.24 -12.60 7.15
N ILE A 95 3.17 -12.88 6.41
CA ILE A 95 3.23 -13.46 5.07
C ILE A 95 3.97 -12.52 4.10
N ARG A 96 3.69 -11.21 4.15
CA ARG A 96 4.36 -10.23 3.29
C ARG A 96 5.85 -10.11 3.58
N GLU A 97 6.23 -10.05 4.85
CA GLU A 97 7.64 -10.07 5.25
C GLU A 97 8.33 -11.34 4.75
N HIS A 98 7.71 -12.52 4.97
CA HIS A 98 8.24 -13.81 4.55
C HIS A 98 8.49 -13.90 3.04
N LEU A 99 7.50 -13.51 2.23
CA LEU A 99 7.62 -13.54 0.78
C LEU A 99 8.68 -12.55 0.26
N ALA A 100 8.72 -11.33 0.82
CA ALA A 100 9.66 -10.31 0.40
C ALA A 100 11.12 -10.65 0.78
N ALA A 101 11.33 -11.33 1.91
CA ALA A 101 12.65 -11.78 2.35
C ALA A 101 13.28 -12.86 1.43
N LYS A 102 12.51 -13.46 0.53
CA LYS A 102 13.01 -14.39 -0.51
C LYS A 102 13.62 -13.70 -1.72
N GLY A 103 13.51 -12.37 -1.83
CA GLY A 103 13.93 -11.61 -3.01
C GLY A 103 12.88 -11.59 -4.12
N LEU A 104 13.29 -11.19 -5.34
CA LEU A 104 12.37 -11.01 -6.46
C LEU A 104 11.84 -12.33 -7.00
N GLY A 105 10.53 -12.38 -7.24
CA GLY A 105 9.89 -13.53 -7.85
C GLY A 105 8.44 -13.26 -8.24
N LEU A 106 7.86 -14.17 -8.99
CA LEU A 106 6.46 -14.12 -9.42
C LEU A 106 5.49 -14.28 -8.24
N PHE A 107 5.99 -14.70 -7.09
CA PHE A 107 5.22 -15.00 -5.90
C PHE A 107 5.00 -13.79 -4.97
N ASN A 108 5.70 -12.67 -5.16
CA ASN A 108 5.62 -11.52 -4.28
C ASN A 108 5.44 -10.19 -5.02
N ASP A 109 5.26 -9.11 -4.25
CA ASP A 109 4.96 -7.76 -4.71
C ASP A 109 6.21 -6.87 -4.87
N LEU A 110 7.39 -7.43 -5.04
CA LEU A 110 8.62 -6.63 -5.18
C LEU A 110 8.85 -6.08 -6.59
N GLN A 111 8.06 -6.46 -7.57
CA GLN A 111 8.17 -5.96 -8.94
C GLN A 111 6.92 -5.20 -9.39
N THR A 112 5.77 -5.66 -8.93
CA THR A 112 4.45 -5.10 -9.17
C THR A 112 3.68 -5.17 -7.87
N GLU A 113 2.42 -4.74 -7.85
CA GLU A 113 1.55 -4.96 -6.69
C GLU A 113 0.94 -6.37 -6.64
N HIS A 114 1.41 -7.25 -7.51
CA HIS A 114 1.01 -8.65 -7.56
C HIS A 114 1.67 -9.46 -6.44
N SER A 115 0.91 -10.38 -5.85
CA SER A 115 1.40 -11.43 -4.97
C SER A 115 0.48 -12.64 -5.06
N VAL A 116 1.02 -13.84 -4.89
CA VAL A 116 0.22 -15.08 -4.85
C VAL A 116 -0.70 -15.14 -3.62
N VAL A 117 -0.36 -14.45 -2.54
CA VAL A 117 -1.29 -14.16 -1.45
C VAL A 117 -1.87 -12.79 -1.71
N GLY A 118 -3.08 -12.77 -2.27
CA GLY A 118 -3.69 -11.55 -2.77
C GLY A 118 -3.97 -10.54 -1.67
N ASN A 119 -3.86 -9.30 -2.08
CA ASN A 119 -4.23 -8.15 -1.30
C ASN A 119 -5.40 -7.45 -2.01
N ASN A 120 -6.61 -7.91 -1.79
CA ASN A 120 -7.79 -7.23 -2.28
C ASN A 120 -8.53 -6.55 -1.12
N PRO A 121 -8.11 -5.34 -0.70
CA PRO A 121 -8.77 -4.60 0.38
C PRO A 121 -10.20 -4.19 -0.01
N PHE A 122 -10.51 -4.25 -1.30
CA PHE A 122 -11.75 -3.81 -1.88
C PHE A 122 -12.96 -4.57 -1.33
N ILE A 123 -12.89 -5.91 -1.24
CA ILE A 123 -13.98 -6.69 -0.68
C ILE A 123 -14.20 -6.39 0.82
N VAL A 124 -13.12 -6.12 1.54
CA VAL A 124 -13.20 -5.78 2.97
C VAL A 124 -13.83 -4.40 3.16
N MET A 125 -13.40 -3.40 2.40
CA MET A 125 -14.01 -2.07 2.40
C MET A 125 -15.49 -2.14 1.99
N PHE A 126 -15.78 -2.92 0.97
CA PHE A 126 -17.12 -3.09 0.47
C PHE A 126 -18.05 -3.69 1.52
N LYS A 127 -17.61 -4.76 2.19
CA LYS A 127 -18.36 -5.37 3.30
C LYS A 127 -18.60 -4.38 4.45
N GLU A 128 -17.63 -3.52 4.75
CA GLU A 128 -17.71 -2.59 5.87
C GLU A 128 -18.58 -1.38 5.59
N PHE A 129 -18.54 -0.84 4.38
CA PHE A 129 -19.16 0.45 4.05
C PHE A 129 -20.40 0.35 3.15
N ALA A 130 -20.59 -0.74 2.41
CA ALA A 130 -21.74 -0.90 1.53
C ALA A 130 -23.02 -1.10 2.32
N THR A 131 -24.12 -0.52 1.83
CA THR A 131 -25.46 -0.89 2.31
C THR A 131 -25.80 -2.33 1.91
N LYS A 132 -26.84 -2.92 2.50
CA LYS A 132 -27.28 -4.26 2.13
C LYS A 132 -27.65 -4.37 0.65
N GLU A 133 -28.26 -3.32 0.11
CA GLU A 133 -28.67 -3.21 -1.29
C GLU A 133 -27.45 -3.11 -2.22
N GLN A 134 -26.49 -2.25 -1.88
CA GLN A 134 -25.22 -2.12 -2.60
C GLN A 134 -24.47 -3.45 -2.57
N PHE A 135 -24.40 -4.09 -1.41
CA PHE A 135 -23.76 -5.38 -1.26
C PHE A 135 -24.40 -6.44 -2.16
N ALA A 136 -25.72 -6.58 -2.12
CA ALA A 136 -26.46 -7.53 -2.96
C ALA A 136 -26.24 -7.27 -4.46
N ARG A 137 -26.11 -6.00 -4.86
CA ARG A 137 -25.92 -5.60 -6.26
C ARG A 137 -24.53 -5.94 -6.82
N TYR A 138 -23.47 -5.75 -6.02
CA TYR A 138 -22.09 -5.76 -6.53
C TYR A 138 -21.24 -6.95 -6.05
N SER A 139 -21.65 -7.65 -4.98
CA SER A 139 -20.81 -8.68 -4.34
C SER A 139 -20.39 -9.79 -5.31
N ASP A 140 -21.31 -10.31 -6.12
CA ASP A 140 -21.00 -11.38 -7.07
C ASP A 140 -20.02 -10.92 -8.16
N ASP A 141 -20.13 -9.69 -8.62
CA ASP A 141 -19.24 -9.14 -9.63
C ASP A 141 -17.84 -8.88 -9.08
N ILE A 142 -17.75 -8.44 -7.83
CA ILE A 142 -16.48 -8.30 -7.12
C ILE A 142 -15.81 -9.65 -6.92
N MET A 143 -16.56 -10.63 -6.39
CA MET A 143 -16.03 -11.96 -6.07
C MET A 143 -15.55 -12.73 -7.30
N ASN A 144 -16.24 -12.53 -8.44
CA ASN A 144 -15.88 -13.18 -9.71
C ASN A 144 -14.91 -12.35 -10.57
N GLY A 145 -14.38 -11.23 -10.05
CA GLY A 145 -13.44 -10.35 -10.76
C GLY A 145 -14.04 -9.64 -11.97
N ARG A 146 -15.38 -9.62 -12.10
CA ARG A 146 -16.08 -8.87 -13.15
C ARG A 146 -16.11 -7.37 -12.83
N LEU A 147 -16.21 -7.00 -11.57
CA LEU A 147 -16.08 -5.61 -11.11
C LEU A 147 -14.64 -5.37 -10.66
N ARG A 148 -13.89 -4.69 -11.52
CA ARG A 148 -12.50 -4.29 -11.27
C ARG A 148 -12.44 -2.78 -11.15
N THR A 149 -11.85 -2.28 -10.08
CA THR A 149 -11.83 -0.85 -9.80
C THR A 149 -10.44 -0.29 -9.81
N ALA A 150 -10.30 0.92 -10.37
CA ALA A 150 -9.18 1.80 -10.12
C ALA A 150 -9.51 2.75 -8.95
N PHE A 151 -8.47 3.23 -8.24
CA PHE A 151 -8.64 4.11 -7.10
C PHE A 151 -8.37 5.57 -7.49
N GLY A 152 -9.42 6.39 -7.53
CA GLY A 152 -9.40 7.77 -8.00
C GLY A 152 -9.58 8.78 -6.86
N LEU A 153 -8.58 8.94 -5.97
CA LEU A 153 -8.59 9.93 -4.90
C LEU A 153 -7.77 11.17 -5.28
N THR A 154 -6.51 10.99 -5.62
CA THR A 154 -5.54 12.05 -5.91
C THR A 154 -5.92 12.82 -7.18
N GLU A 155 -5.73 14.13 -7.16
CA GLU A 155 -5.97 15.04 -8.26
C GLU A 155 -4.68 15.70 -8.75
N PRO A 156 -4.65 16.31 -9.95
CA PRO A 156 -3.45 16.96 -10.45
C PRO A 156 -2.88 18.02 -9.51
N ASN A 157 -3.74 18.77 -8.81
CA ASN A 157 -3.34 19.84 -7.90
C ASN A 157 -3.33 19.41 -6.42
N HIS A 158 -3.97 18.30 -6.06
CA HIS A 158 -4.24 17.90 -4.67
C HIS A 158 -3.90 16.43 -4.40
N GLY A 159 -2.80 16.21 -3.69
CA GLY A 159 -2.35 14.88 -3.23
C GLY A 159 -2.43 14.77 -1.72
N SER A 160 -1.48 15.39 -1.00
CA SER A 160 -1.42 15.38 0.47
C SER A 160 -2.60 16.11 1.13
N ASP A 161 -3.19 17.04 0.43
CA ASP A 161 -4.31 17.87 0.83
C ASP A 161 -5.65 17.43 0.19
N ALA A 162 -5.90 16.13 0.17
CA ALA A 162 -7.07 15.52 -0.46
C ALA A 162 -8.43 16.13 -0.07
N THR A 163 -8.50 16.88 1.03
CA THR A 163 -9.70 17.64 1.44
C THR A 163 -9.94 18.92 0.62
N PHE A 164 -8.99 19.33 -0.21
CA PHE A 164 -9.14 20.45 -1.15
C PHE A 164 -9.61 20.01 -2.54
N MET A 165 -10.21 18.86 -2.63
CA MET A 165 -10.65 18.18 -3.85
C MET A 165 -11.47 19.07 -4.78
N GLU A 166 -11.07 19.16 -6.06
CA GLU A 166 -11.72 19.92 -7.13
C GLU A 166 -12.78 19.11 -7.87
N THR A 167 -12.68 17.78 -7.91
CA THR A 167 -13.71 16.92 -8.52
C THR A 167 -15.02 17.07 -7.76
N THR A 168 -16.10 17.31 -8.50
CA THR A 168 -17.44 17.53 -7.97
C THR A 168 -18.43 16.44 -8.37
N GLY A 169 -19.38 16.17 -7.48
CA GLY A 169 -20.58 15.36 -7.77
C GLY A 169 -21.83 16.19 -7.44
N VAL A 170 -22.58 16.58 -8.47
CA VAL A 170 -23.76 17.44 -8.32
C VAL A 170 -25.01 16.61 -8.63
N PRO A 171 -26.08 16.64 -7.79
CA PRO A 171 -27.33 15.99 -8.12
C PRO A 171 -27.90 16.52 -9.44
N GLU A 172 -28.28 15.61 -10.35
CA GLU A 172 -28.88 15.97 -11.64
C GLU A 172 -29.99 14.98 -12.02
N ILE A 173 -31.08 15.51 -12.54
CA ILE A 173 -32.17 14.69 -13.12
C ILE A 173 -31.97 14.65 -14.63
N ARG A 174 -31.84 13.43 -15.19
CA ARG A 174 -31.70 13.19 -16.63
C ARG A 174 -32.71 12.11 -17.05
N ASP A 175 -33.53 12.40 -18.06
CA ASP A 175 -34.59 11.51 -18.55
C ASP A 175 -35.51 10.99 -17.43
N ASN A 176 -35.96 11.87 -16.55
CA ASN A 176 -36.79 11.59 -15.36
C ASN A 176 -36.14 10.64 -14.33
N ARG A 177 -34.84 10.39 -14.42
CA ARG A 177 -34.07 9.62 -13.44
C ARG A 177 -33.17 10.53 -12.63
N LYS A 178 -33.17 10.34 -11.33
CA LYS A 178 -32.22 11.00 -10.43
C LYS A 178 -30.83 10.39 -10.58
N GLY A 179 -29.81 11.22 -10.47
CA GLY A 179 -28.43 10.80 -10.54
C GLY A 179 -27.49 11.90 -10.10
N TRP A 180 -26.23 11.71 -10.49
CA TRP A 180 -25.14 12.62 -10.18
C TRP A 180 -24.38 12.97 -11.45
N LEU A 181 -24.07 14.24 -11.62
CA LEU A 181 -23.16 14.73 -12.65
C LEU A 181 -21.77 14.87 -12.05
N ILE A 182 -20.81 14.08 -12.55
CA ILE A 182 -19.42 14.06 -12.06
C ILE A 182 -18.56 14.84 -13.04
N ASN A 183 -17.77 15.80 -12.49
CA ASN A 183 -16.82 16.59 -13.23
C ASN A 183 -15.52 16.75 -12.45
N GLY A 184 -14.38 16.60 -13.11
CA GLY A 184 -13.05 16.80 -12.52
C GLY A 184 -11.96 16.01 -13.23
N GLY A 185 -10.93 15.65 -12.47
CA GLY A 185 -9.81 14.86 -12.97
C GLY A 185 -9.10 14.15 -11.84
N LYS A 186 -8.52 13.00 -12.16
CA LYS A 186 -7.76 12.17 -11.21
C LYS A 186 -6.37 11.90 -11.75
N MET A 187 -5.42 11.70 -10.85
CA MET A 187 -4.03 11.44 -11.16
C MET A 187 -3.52 10.28 -10.33
N TRP A 188 -2.57 9.52 -10.86
CA TRP A 188 -2.06 8.31 -10.21
C TRP A 188 -3.16 7.27 -9.96
N THR A 189 -4.09 7.13 -10.91
CA THR A 189 -5.26 6.26 -10.80
C THR A 189 -4.87 4.82 -11.10
N SER A 190 -4.25 4.16 -10.11
CA SER A 190 -3.64 2.83 -10.26
C SER A 190 -4.65 1.78 -10.71
N GLY A 191 -4.22 0.89 -11.63
CA GLY A 191 -5.02 -0.21 -12.15
C GLY A 191 -6.01 0.18 -13.23
N MET A 192 -5.99 1.42 -13.72
CA MET A 192 -6.95 1.93 -14.70
C MET A 192 -6.91 1.17 -16.03
N ASN A 193 -5.78 0.61 -16.42
CA ASN A 193 -5.63 -0.20 -17.64
C ASN A 193 -6.46 -1.52 -17.61
N HIS A 194 -6.91 -1.94 -16.44
CA HIS A 194 -7.72 -3.16 -16.25
C HIS A 194 -9.08 -2.87 -15.60
N ALA A 195 -9.33 -1.64 -15.16
CA ALA A 195 -10.55 -1.28 -14.46
C ALA A 195 -11.73 -1.13 -15.42
N ASN A 196 -12.91 -1.59 -14.99
CA ASN A 196 -14.18 -1.26 -15.62
C ASN A 196 -14.96 -0.20 -14.81
N TYR A 197 -14.50 0.12 -13.61
CA TYR A 197 -15.01 1.22 -12.78
C TYR A 197 -13.88 1.96 -12.10
N ILE A 198 -14.14 3.22 -11.77
CA ILE A 198 -13.26 4.07 -10.97
C ILE A 198 -13.98 4.38 -9.64
N MET A 199 -13.34 4.07 -8.52
CA MET A 199 -13.75 4.63 -7.23
C MET A 199 -13.37 6.11 -7.23
N THR A 200 -14.30 6.97 -7.57
CA THR A 200 -14.09 8.40 -7.74
C THR A 200 -14.54 9.14 -6.50
N PHE A 201 -13.60 9.72 -5.78
CA PHE A 201 -13.91 10.62 -4.68
C PHE A 201 -14.23 12.01 -5.23
N ALA A 202 -15.39 12.54 -4.88
CA ALA A 202 -15.85 13.84 -5.37
C ALA A 202 -16.55 14.63 -4.27
N ARG A 203 -16.39 15.95 -4.29
CA ARG A 203 -17.07 16.84 -3.36
C ARG A 203 -18.53 16.98 -3.74
N THR A 204 -19.40 16.68 -2.79
CA THR A 204 -20.87 16.79 -2.92
C THR A 204 -21.45 17.89 -2.05
N SER A 205 -20.71 18.36 -1.04
CA SER A 205 -21.11 19.45 -0.14
C SER A 205 -19.92 19.98 0.67
N GLY A 206 -20.14 21.01 1.50
CA GLY A 206 -19.09 21.62 2.30
C GLY A 206 -18.16 22.52 1.47
N LYS A 207 -17.00 22.81 2.02
CA LYS A 207 -15.96 23.68 1.41
C LYS A 207 -14.61 23.01 1.40
N ASP A 208 -13.66 23.65 0.75
CA ASP A 208 -12.25 23.21 0.74
C ASP A 208 -11.70 23.07 2.16
N GLY A 209 -10.97 22.00 2.41
CA GLY A 209 -10.45 21.64 3.73
C GLY A 209 -11.40 20.77 4.58
N ASP A 210 -12.69 20.73 4.25
CA ASP A 210 -13.64 19.89 4.99
C ASP A 210 -13.46 18.41 4.62
N ALA A 211 -13.24 17.57 5.63
CA ALA A 211 -13.19 16.12 5.46
C ALA A 211 -14.58 15.51 5.19
N LYS A 212 -15.63 16.17 5.65
CA LYS A 212 -17.02 15.84 5.33
C LYS A 212 -17.42 16.44 3.99
N GLY A 213 -18.46 15.89 3.36
CA GLY A 213 -18.96 16.37 2.07
C GLY A 213 -18.23 15.78 0.86
N ILE A 214 -17.34 14.80 1.04
CA ILE A 214 -16.73 14.02 -0.04
C ILE A 214 -17.41 12.66 -0.10
N THR A 215 -17.89 12.28 -1.30
CA THR A 215 -18.57 11.00 -1.56
C THR A 215 -17.70 10.10 -2.44
N CYS A 216 -17.74 8.80 -2.22
CA CYS A 216 -17.05 7.82 -3.05
C CYS A 216 -18.02 7.26 -4.08
N PHE A 217 -17.89 7.68 -5.34
CA PHE A 217 -18.72 7.24 -6.46
C PHE A 217 -18.12 6.04 -7.19
N ILE A 218 -18.99 5.24 -7.81
CA ILE A 218 -18.64 4.14 -8.71
C ILE A 218 -18.87 4.64 -10.14
N VAL A 219 -17.82 5.14 -10.79
CA VAL A 219 -17.89 5.72 -12.12
C VAL A 219 -17.48 4.69 -13.15
N PRO A 220 -18.29 4.39 -14.20
CA PRO A 220 -17.88 3.49 -15.27
C PRO A 220 -16.64 4.02 -16.00
N ALA A 221 -15.60 3.20 -16.12
CA ALA A 221 -14.35 3.60 -16.75
C ALA A 221 -14.47 3.76 -18.29
N ASN A 222 -15.47 3.14 -18.88
CA ASN A 222 -15.76 3.20 -20.33
C ASN A 222 -16.81 4.27 -20.70
N ASP A 223 -17.23 5.13 -19.75
CA ASP A 223 -18.11 6.25 -20.10
C ASP A 223 -17.41 7.20 -21.07
N PRO A 224 -18.09 7.70 -22.10
CA PRO A 224 -17.50 8.63 -23.08
C PRO A 224 -16.89 9.91 -22.48
N GLY A 225 -17.36 10.31 -21.30
CA GLY A 225 -16.82 11.45 -20.54
C GLY A 225 -15.58 11.12 -19.73
N VAL A 226 -15.20 9.85 -19.62
CA VAL A 226 -13.98 9.41 -18.95
C VAL A 226 -12.87 9.21 -19.97
N LYS A 227 -11.74 9.90 -19.82
CA LYS A 227 -10.59 9.77 -20.72
C LYS A 227 -9.30 9.59 -19.94
N ILE A 228 -8.51 8.60 -20.36
CA ILE A 228 -7.11 8.50 -19.99
C ILE A 228 -6.37 9.53 -20.85
N GLU A 229 -5.82 10.57 -20.21
CA GLU A 229 -5.09 11.63 -20.90
C GLU A 229 -3.65 11.21 -21.19
N GLU A 230 -3.01 10.55 -20.22
CA GLU A 230 -1.66 10.02 -20.35
C GLU A 230 -1.38 8.97 -19.28
N TYR A 231 -0.45 8.04 -19.55
CA TYR A 231 0.15 7.17 -18.56
C TYR A 231 1.44 7.81 -18.04
N LEU A 232 1.58 7.87 -16.72
CA LEU A 232 2.71 8.52 -16.06
C LEU A 232 3.83 7.51 -15.83
N TRP A 233 4.97 7.76 -16.46
CA TRP A 233 6.14 6.88 -16.31
C TRP A 233 6.82 7.14 -14.97
N THR A 234 6.94 6.10 -14.17
CA THR A 234 7.60 6.11 -12.87
C THR A 234 8.95 5.40 -12.94
N PHE A 235 9.68 5.36 -11.84
CA PHE A 235 10.88 4.54 -11.72
C PHE A 235 10.60 3.05 -11.93
N ASN A 236 9.39 2.63 -11.64
CA ASN A 236 8.97 1.23 -11.72
C ASN A 236 8.03 1.05 -12.91
N MET A 237 8.52 0.40 -13.95
CA MET A 237 7.77 0.12 -15.18
C MET A 237 7.50 -1.39 -15.28
N PRO A 238 6.45 -1.83 -15.94
CA PRO A 238 5.46 -1.07 -16.72
C PRO A 238 4.54 -0.23 -15.85
N THR A 239 3.90 0.79 -16.45
CA THR A 239 3.00 1.70 -15.75
C THR A 239 1.55 1.25 -15.81
N ASP A 240 0.80 1.59 -14.75
CA ASP A 240 -0.66 1.50 -14.66
C ASP A 240 -1.27 2.75 -14.03
N HIS A 241 -0.50 3.83 -13.95
CA HIS A 241 -0.83 5.06 -13.24
C HIS A 241 -1.14 6.22 -14.21
N PRO A 242 -2.36 6.34 -14.75
CA PRO A 242 -2.70 7.44 -15.63
C PRO A 242 -3.13 8.71 -14.90
N ARG A 243 -3.14 9.79 -15.67
CA ARG A 243 -3.99 10.95 -15.47
C ARG A 243 -5.29 10.74 -16.21
N VAL A 244 -6.42 10.95 -15.52
CA VAL A 244 -7.78 10.72 -16.03
C VAL A 244 -8.58 12.01 -15.92
N SER A 245 -9.26 12.40 -17.01
CA SER A 245 -10.27 13.45 -16.97
C SER A 245 -11.68 12.84 -16.93
N ILE A 246 -12.57 13.50 -16.20
CA ILE A 246 -13.98 13.09 -16.03
C ILE A 246 -14.81 14.33 -16.34
N LYS A 247 -15.55 14.29 -17.47
CA LYS A 247 -16.29 15.44 -17.99
C LYS A 247 -17.73 15.09 -18.27
N ASN A 248 -18.65 15.73 -17.55
CA ASN A 248 -20.11 15.54 -17.73
C ASN A 248 -20.57 14.08 -17.64
N VAL A 249 -19.95 13.29 -16.78
CA VAL A 249 -20.32 11.89 -16.57
C VAL A 249 -21.53 11.84 -15.65
N TRP A 250 -22.66 11.37 -16.19
CA TRP A 250 -23.87 11.16 -15.42
C TRP A 250 -23.95 9.71 -14.94
N ILE A 251 -24.19 9.52 -13.66
CA ILE A 251 -24.35 8.20 -13.02
C ILE A 251 -25.66 8.14 -12.24
N PRO A 252 -26.31 6.96 -12.12
CA PRO A 252 -27.52 6.78 -11.30
C PRO A 252 -27.33 7.22 -9.84
N GLU A 253 -28.45 7.58 -9.18
CA GLU A 253 -28.49 8.10 -7.81
C GLU A 253 -27.79 7.18 -6.81
N ASP A 254 -27.86 5.87 -7.01
CA ASP A 254 -27.31 4.81 -6.14
C ASP A 254 -25.87 4.38 -6.50
N SER A 255 -25.20 5.07 -7.44
CA SER A 255 -23.85 4.73 -7.89
C SER A 255 -22.75 5.31 -6.98
N TYR A 256 -22.85 5.07 -5.68
CA TYR A 256 -21.85 5.46 -4.68
C TYR A 256 -21.70 4.36 -3.62
N TRP A 257 -20.63 4.46 -2.83
CA TRP A 257 -20.36 3.54 -1.73
C TRP A 257 -20.45 4.23 -0.39
N GLY A 258 -20.99 3.49 0.59
CA GLY A 258 -21.19 3.99 1.94
C GLY A 258 -22.24 5.10 1.98
N GLU A 259 -21.92 6.17 2.67
CA GLU A 259 -22.80 7.33 2.90
C GLU A 259 -22.36 8.53 2.08
N ILE A 260 -23.32 9.30 1.55
CA ILE A 260 -23.06 10.58 0.89
C ILE A 260 -22.35 11.52 1.87
N GLY A 261 -21.26 12.14 1.41
CA GLY A 261 -20.45 13.06 2.21
C GLY A 261 -19.50 12.41 3.21
N ASN A 262 -19.40 11.07 3.25
CA ASN A 262 -18.51 10.35 4.17
C ASN A 262 -17.50 9.43 3.44
N GLY A 263 -17.25 9.67 2.17
CA GLY A 263 -16.38 8.82 1.32
C GLY A 263 -14.93 8.76 1.79
N LEU A 264 -14.37 9.81 2.41
CA LEU A 264 -13.00 9.77 2.91
C LEU A 264 -12.78 8.70 3.98
N ALA A 265 -13.81 8.29 4.74
CA ALA A 265 -13.71 7.19 5.69
C ALA A 265 -13.35 5.87 4.98
N ILE A 266 -13.90 5.65 3.78
CA ILE A 266 -13.60 4.49 2.93
C ILE A 266 -12.14 4.54 2.48
N GLY A 267 -11.68 5.71 2.01
CA GLY A 267 -10.30 5.91 1.60
C GLY A 267 -9.31 5.66 2.75
N GLN A 268 -9.59 6.15 3.95
CA GLN A 268 -8.74 5.94 5.13
C GLN A 268 -8.68 4.47 5.56
N SER A 269 -9.78 3.74 5.47
CA SER A 269 -9.83 2.30 5.73
C SER A 269 -8.83 1.54 4.86
N PHE A 270 -8.89 1.79 3.56
CA PHE A 270 -7.93 1.24 2.59
C PHE A 270 -6.47 1.57 2.94
N VAL A 271 -6.20 2.84 3.25
CA VAL A 271 -4.85 3.35 3.52
C VAL A 271 -4.23 2.65 4.74
N HIS A 272 -4.97 2.42 5.84
CA HIS A 272 -4.42 1.78 7.04
C HIS A 272 -3.96 0.34 6.77
N GLN A 273 -4.77 -0.45 6.08
CA GLN A 273 -4.41 -1.83 5.74
C GLN A 273 -3.21 -1.85 4.79
N ASN A 274 -3.21 -1.00 3.78
CA ASN A 274 -2.13 -0.91 2.80
C ASN A 274 -0.81 -0.51 3.44
N ARG A 275 -0.81 0.45 4.36
CA ARG A 275 0.39 0.89 5.09
C ARG A 275 1.08 -0.26 5.84
N ILE A 276 0.32 -1.09 6.55
CA ILE A 276 0.88 -2.25 7.27
C ILE A 276 1.48 -3.27 6.31
N ARG A 277 0.82 -3.54 5.20
CA ARG A 277 1.31 -4.49 4.18
C ARG A 277 2.55 -3.99 3.47
N GLN A 278 2.57 -2.71 3.09
CA GLN A 278 3.76 -2.08 2.50
C GLN A 278 4.93 -2.07 3.48
N ALA A 279 4.69 -1.75 4.76
CA ALA A 279 5.71 -1.80 5.80
C ALA A 279 6.32 -3.18 5.95
N ALA A 280 5.49 -4.23 5.96
CA ALA A 280 5.94 -5.61 6.08
C ALA A 280 6.71 -6.09 4.84
N SER A 281 6.24 -5.75 3.63
CA SER A 281 6.96 -6.02 2.39
C SER A 281 8.31 -5.29 2.33
N SER A 282 8.34 -4.02 2.73
CA SER A 282 9.56 -3.23 2.81
C SER A 282 10.56 -3.79 3.83
N LEU A 283 10.07 -4.23 5.00
CA LEU A 283 10.91 -4.90 6.00
C LEU A 283 11.53 -6.17 5.42
N GLY A 284 10.74 -7.04 4.80
CA GLY A 284 11.24 -8.29 4.21
C GLY A 284 12.27 -8.04 3.10
N ALA A 285 12.00 -7.08 2.21
CA ALA A 285 12.94 -6.69 1.16
C ALA A 285 14.24 -6.08 1.71
N GLY A 286 14.14 -5.28 2.78
CA GLY A 286 15.30 -4.76 3.51
C GLY A 286 16.15 -5.88 4.12
N VAL A 287 15.50 -6.85 4.76
CA VAL A 287 16.17 -8.05 5.31
C VAL A 287 16.86 -8.87 4.21
N TYR A 288 16.23 -9.04 3.04
CA TYR A 288 16.86 -9.65 1.89
C TYR A 288 18.17 -8.92 1.49
N CYS A 289 18.13 -7.59 1.38
CA CYS A 289 19.29 -6.78 1.04
C CYS A 289 20.43 -6.90 2.07
N ILE A 290 20.08 -6.91 3.37
CA ILE A 290 21.05 -7.10 4.47
C ILE A 290 21.70 -8.49 4.37
N ASN A 291 20.91 -9.55 4.20
CA ASN A 291 21.39 -10.93 4.13
C ASN A 291 22.29 -11.17 2.92
N GLU A 292 21.95 -10.65 1.74
CA GLU A 292 22.79 -10.72 0.57
C GLU A 292 24.11 -9.95 0.74
N SER A 293 24.08 -8.80 1.44
CA SER A 293 25.26 -8.03 1.77
C SER A 293 26.21 -8.80 2.71
N VAL A 294 25.67 -9.44 3.74
CA VAL A 294 26.43 -10.29 4.67
C VAL A 294 27.05 -11.47 3.93
N LYS A 295 26.28 -12.16 3.09
CA LYS A 295 26.74 -13.27 2.26
C LYS A 295 27.93 -12.87 1.36
N TYR A 296 27.75 -11.75 0.62
CA TYR A 296 28.80 -11.23 -0.25
C TYR A 296 30.05 -10.84 0.53
N ALA A 297 29.90 -10.11 1.64
CA ALA A 297 31.01 -9.66 2.46
C ALA A 297 31.84 -10.82 3.05
N ARG A 298 31.19 -11.95 3.37
CA ARG A 298 31.90 -13.16 3.83
C ARG A 298 32.71 -13.84 2.75
N LEU A 299 32.24 -13.81 1.50
CA LEU A 299 32.86 -14.50 0.37
C LEU A 299 33.92 -13.66 -0.33
N ARG A 300 33.71 -12.36 -0.45
CA ARG A 300 34.61 -11.42 -1.14
C ARG A 300 35.84 -11.13 -0.29
N LYS A 301 37.05 -11.33 -0.88
CA LYS A 301 38.34 -11.20 -0.18
C LYS A 301 39.26 -10.17 -0.86
N PRO A 302 38.92 -8.85 -0.85
CA PRO A 302 39.87 -7.83 -1.29
C PRO A 302 41.08 -7.80 -0.36
N PHE A 303 42.26 -7.53 -0.90
CA PHE A 303 43.50 -7.52 -0.12
C PHE A 303 43.77 -8.82 0.66
N GLY A 304 43.24 -9.96 0.20
CA GLY A 304 43.43 -11.27 0.77
C GLY A 304 42.61 -11.62 2.01
N GLN A 305 41.75 -10.69 2.50
CA GLN A 305 40.94 -10.92 3.67
C GLN A 305 39.45 -10.74 3.33
N ALA A 306 38.57 -11.48 4.05
CA ALA A 306 37.14 -11.35 3.85
C ALA A 306 36.70 -9.91 4.17
N LEU A 307 35.89 -9.33 3.25
CA LEU A 307 35.32 -7.98 3.43
C LEU A 307 34.56 -7.83 4.76
N ALA A 308 33.94 -8.92 5.21
CA ALA A 308 33.23 -9.01 6.50
C ALA A 308 34.10 -8.74 7.75
N ARG A 309 35.43 -8.71 7.63
CA ARG A 309 36.33 -8.33 8.73
C ARG A 309 36.47 -6.82 8.93
N ASN A 310 35.97 -6.03 7.96
CA ASN A 310 36.06 -4.59 8.00
C ASN A 310 34.86 -4.00 8.77
N GLN A 311 35.10 -3.30 9.87
CA GLN A 311 34.06 -2.65 10.67
C GLN A 311 33.24 -1.62 9.89
N ALA A 312 33.85 -0.90 8.93
CA ALA A 312 33.12 0.02 8.07
C ALA A 312 32.05 -0.67 7.18
N ILE A 313 32.17 -1.98 6.97
CA ILE A 313 31.17 -2.81 6.30
C ILE A 313 30.17 -3.37 7.33
N GLN A 314 30.65 -3.80 8.48
CA GLN A 314 29.79 -4.41 9.52
C GLN A 314 28.82 -3.43 10.14
N TRP A 315 29.30 -2.25 10.60
CA TRP A 315 28.49 -1.33 11.39
C TRP A 315 27.22 -0.84 10.71
N PRO A 316 27.23 -0.39 9.45
CA PRO A 316 25.99 -0.03 8.78
C PRO A 316 24.99 -1.19 8.62
N LEU A 317 25.48 -2.42 8.45
CA LEU A 317 24.62 -3.61 8.36
C LEU A 317 24.05 -4.00 9.72
N ILE A 318 24.83 -3.81 10.81
CA ILE A 318 24.38 -4.02 12.20
C ILE A 318 23.26 -3.04 12.54
N GLU A 319 23.42 -1.76 12.22
CA GLU A 319 22.40 -0.73 12.47
C GLU A 319 21.09 -1.05 11.72
N LEU A 320 21.19 -1.39 10.44
CA LEU A 320 20.02 -1.77 9.64
C LEU A 320 19.35 -3.04 10.16
N HIS A 321 20.13 -4.03 10.59
CA HIS A 321 19.60 -5.26 11.19
C HIS A 321 18.89 -4.96 12.51
N THR A 322 19.48 -4.14 13.39
CA THR A 322 18.87 -3.73 14.65
C THR A 322 17.54 -3.00 14.43
N GLN A 323 17.52 -2.07 13.48
CA GLN A 323 16.29 -1.38 13.09
C GLN A 323 15.24 -2.36 12.54
N ALA A 324 15.63 -3.35 11.72
CA ALA A 324 14.73 -4.36 11.17
C ALA A 324 14.07 -5.19 12.27
N GLU A 325 14.83 -5.61 13.30
CA GLU A 325 14.29 -6.35 14.45
C GLU A 325 13.28 -5.51 15.27
N ALA A 326 13.61 -4.26 15.56
CA ALA A 326 12.69 -3.35 16.27
C ALA A 326 11.42 -3.08 15.47
N LEU A 327 11.57 -2.82 14.16
CA LEU A 327 10.46 -2.54 13.26
C LEU A 327 9.53 -3.76 13.08
N ARG A 328 10.08 -4.96 13.01
CA ARG A 328 9.30 -6.21 12.97
C ARG A 328 8.33 -6.31 14.14
N LEU A 329 8.81 -6.04 15.35
CA LEU A 329 7.98 -6.05 16.55
C LEU A 329 6.90 -4.96 16.50
N LEU A 330 7.24 -3.76 16.05
CA LEU A 330 6.28 -2.67 15.89
C LEU A 330 5.18 -3.02 14.87
N ILE A 331 5.54 -3.55 13.70
CA ILE A 331 4.58 -3.96 12.66
C ILE A 331 3.65 -5.05 13.19
N ARG A 332 4.21 -6.11 13.79
CA ARG A 332 3.43 -7.23 14.32
C ARG A 332 2.46 -6.80 15.41
N LYS A 333 2.94 -5.96 16.34
CA LYS A 333 2.09 -5.41 17.42
C LYS A 333 0.99 -4.54 16.86
N THR A 334 1.31 -3.64 15.92
CA THR A 334 0.31 -2.74 15.33
C THR A 334 -0.73 -3.51 14.51
N ALA A 335 -0.30 -4.49 13.71
CA ALA A 335 -1.20 -5.34 12.95
C ALA A 335 -2.13 -6.17 13.85
N TRP A 336 -1.59 -6.70 14.95
CA TRP A 336 -2.37 -7.41 15.97
C TRP A 336 -3.40 -6.48 16.64
N ASP A 337 -3.02 -5.23 16.97
CA ASP A 337 -3.94 -4.25 17.55
C ASP A 337 -5.08 -3.92 16.56
N MET A 338 -4.77 -3.77 15.27
CA MET A 338 -5.78 -3.56 14.23
C MET A 338 -6.81 -4.69 14.15
N ASP A 339 -6.38 -5.94 14.40
CA ASP A 339 -7.27 -7.11 14.39
C ASP A 339 -8.16 -7.20 15.64
N HIS A 340 -7.80 -6.49 16.73
CA HIS A 340 -8.48 -6.57 18.03
C HIS A 340 -9.27 -5.30 18.39
N MET A 341 -9.49 -4.41 17.43
CA MET A 341 -10.32 -3.23 17.63
C MET A 341 -11.27 -3.00 16.45
N PRO A 342 -12.41 -2.34 16.67
CA PRO A 342 -13.29 -1.95 15.57
C PRO A 342 -12.55 -1.07 14.58
N HIS A 343 -12.76 -1.29 13.29
CA HIS A 343 -12.03 -0.59 12.22
C HIS A 343 -12.11 0.94 12.34
N LYS A 344 -13.30 1.48 12.70
CA LYS A 344 -13.52 2.92 12.93
C LYS A 344 -12.70 3.51 14.09
N GLU A 345 -12.16 2.67 14.98
CA GLU A 345 -11.34 3.12 16.11
C GLU A 345 -9.85 3.16 15.74
N ILE A 346 -9.41 2.46 14.70
CA ILE A 346 -8.01 2.45 14.25
C ILE A 346 -7.50 3.87 14.00
N GLU A 347 -8.28 4.68 13.26
CA GLU A 347 -7.91 6.07 12.97
C GLU A 347 -7.72 6.90 14.24
N LYS A 348 -8.56 6.68 15.25
CA LYS A 348 -8.55 7.47 16.48
C LYS A 348 -7.54 7.00 17.52
N GLN A 349 -7.24 5.69 17.55
CA GLN A 349 -6.47 5.08 18.64
C GLN A 349 -5.02 4.79 18.29
N ILE A 350 -4.76 4.32 17.05
CA ILE A 350 -3.44 3.80 16.67
C ILE A 350 -2.96 4.20 15.26
N SER A 351 -3.60 5.16 14.59
CA SER A 351 -3.18 5.57 13.24
C SER A 351 -1.77 6.18 13.20
N ASP A 352 -1.26 6.70 14.33
CA ASP A 352 0.12 7.07 14.51
C ASP A 352 1.06 5.86 14.40
N LYS A 353 0.72 4.72 15.03
CA LYS A 353 1.51 3.48 14.98
C LYS A 353 1.54 2.90 13.57
N VAL A 354 0.38 2.91 12.88
CA VAL A 354 0.28 2.51 11.47
C VAL A 354 1.19 3.38 10.60
N SER A 355 1.20 4.70 10.84
CA SER A 355 2.08 5.64 10.15
C SER A 355 3.56 5.38 10.45
N MET A 356 3.92 5.14 11.73
CA MET A 356 5.30 4.79 12.12
C MET A 356 5.79 3.55 11.38
N CYS A 357 4.98 2.49 11.33
CA CYS A 357 5.33 1.25 10.62
C CYS A 357 5.65 1.53 9.15
N ASN A 358 4.80 2.30 8.46
CA ASN A 358 4.93 2.51 7.04
C ASN A 358 6.12 3.39 6.68
N TYR A 359 6.23 4.61 7.23
CA TYR A 359 7.33 5.49 6.83
C TYR A 359 8.70 4.92 7.23
N TRP A 360 8.81 4.30 8.41
CA TRP A 360 10.07 3.71 8.87
C TRP A 360 10.44 2.46 8.07
N GLY A 361 9.48 1.58 7.77
CA GLY A 361 9.71 0.40 6.95
C GLY A 361 10.22 0.74 5.56
N ASN A 362 9.62 1.75 4.94
CA ASN A 362 10.00 2.18 3.60
C ASN A 362 11.38 2.88 3.57
N ARG A 363 11.73 3.64 4.62
CA ARG A 363 13.09 4.19 4.80
C ARG A 363 14.12 3.07 4.95
N LEU A 364 13.87 2.14 5.87
CA LEU A 364 14.75 1.00 6.12
C LEU A 364 15.04 0.21 4.83
N CYS A 365 14.02 -0.07 4.02
CA CYS A 365 14.21 -0.79 2.77
C CYS A 365 15.10 -0.03 1.79
N CYS A 366 14.85 1.28 1.60
CA CYS A 366 15.67 2.11 0.73
C CYS A 366 17.13 2.18 1.19
N GLU A 367 17.36 2.35 2.48
CA GLU A 367 18.70 2.40 3.08
C GLU A 367 19.42 1.03 2.98
N ALA A 368 18.70 -0.07 3.21
CA ALA A 368 19.24 -1.40 3.06
C ALA A 368 19.61 -1.75 1.61
N ALA A 369 18.79 -1.32 0.65
CA ALA A 369 19.06 -1.52 -0.77
C ALA A 369 20.27 -0.69 -1.23
N ASP A 370 20.38 0.58 -0.83
CA ASP A 370 21.53 1.45 -1.06
C ASP A 370 22.80 0.83 -0.46
N ARG A 371 22.75 0.39 0.80
CA ARG A 371 23.87 -0.27 1.45
C ARG A 371 24.27 -1.58 0.78
N ALA A 372 23.32 -2.33 0.24
CA ALA A 372 23.59 -3.54 -0.52
C ALA A 372 24.31 -3.23 -1.83
N MET A 373 23.91 -2.20 -2.57
CA MET A 373 24.63 -1.72 -3.74
C MET A 373 26.07 -1.34 -3.39
N GLN A 374 26.27 -0.55 -2.33
CA GLN A 374 27.58 -0.12 -1.88
C GLN A 374 28.47 -1.30 -1.47
N THR A 375 27.94 -2.26 -0.70
CA THR A 375 28.70 -3.44 -0.23
C THR A 375 29.15 -4.33 -1.38
N HIS A 376 28.34 -4.47 -2.45
CA HIS A 376 28.67 -5.29 -3.62
C HIS A 376 29.57 -4.56 -4.64
N GLY A 377 29.82 -3.25 -4.46
CA GLY A 377 30.67 -2.46 -5.36
C GLY A 377 30.11 -2.43 -6.79
N GLY A 378 30.95 -2.60 -7.80
CA GLY A 378 30.53 -2.57 -9.20
C GLY A 378 29.41 -3.56 -9.56
N MET A 379 29.37 -4.73 -8.92
CA MET A 379 28.29 -5.69 -9.09
C MET A 379 26.98 -5.19 -8.49
N GLY A 380 27.02 -4.45 -7.38
CA GLY A 380 25.84 -3.83 -6.77
C GLY A 380 25.26 -2.71 -7.62
N TYR A 381 26.11 -1.97 -8.34
CA TYR A 381 25.70 -0.92 -9.27
C TYR A 381 25.18 -1.48 -10.61
N SER A 382 25.46 -2.74 -10.89
CA SER A 382 25.03 -3.39 -12.12
C SER A 382 23.63 -3.99 -12.00
N ARG A 383 22.93 -4.11 -13.13
CA ARG A 383 21.61 -4.79 -13.21
C ARG A 383 21.68 -6.32 -13.10
N HIS A 384 22.84 -6.88 -12.76
CA HIS A 384 22.99 -8.30 -12.39
C HIS A 384 22.50 -8.59 -10.96
N LYS A 385 22.30 -7.55 -10.16
CA LYS A 385 21.72 -7.62 -8.82
C LYS A 385 20.39 -6.86 -8.76
N ALA A 386 19.52 -7.28 -7.87
CA ALA A 386 18.17 -6.75 -7.77
C ALA A 386 18.07 -5.46 -6.95
N PHE A 387 19.17 -4.97 -6.35
CA PHE A 387 19.12 -3.93 -5.32
C PHE A 387 18.58 -2.59 -5.82
N GLU A 388 18.99 -2.15 -7.03
CA GLU A 388 18.49 -0.91 -7.61
C GLU A 388 16.99 -1.00 -7.91
N HIS A 389 16.52 -2.16 -8.35
CA HIS A 389 15.09 -2.39 -8.57
C HIS A 389 14.29 -2.36 -7.26
N ILE A 390 14.79 -3.05 -6.22
CA ILE A 390 14.19 -3.00 -4.88
C ILE A 390 14.15 -1.55 -4.37
N TYR A 391 15.25 -0.79 -4.53
CA TYR A 391 15.27 0.63 -4.17
C TYR A 391 14.19 1.42 -4.92
N ARG A 392 14.13 1.33 -6.25
CA ARG A 392 13.15 2.03 -7.08
C ARG A 392 11.72 1.67 -6.70
N HIS A 393 11.45 0.38 -6.51
CA HIS A 393 10.12 -0.11 -6.16
C HIS A 393 9.66 0.42 -4.80
N HIS A 394 10.47 0.29 -3.77
CA HIS A 394 10.11 0.72 -2.42
C HIS A 394 10.25 2.22 -2.20
N ARG A 395 11.02 2.94 -3.05
CA ARG A 395 11.13 4.41 -2.97
C ARG A 395 9.78 5.10 -3.14
N ARG A 396 8.90 4.54 -3.97
CA ARG A 396 7.55 5.07 -4.15
C ARG A 396 6.73 5.03 -2.87
N TYR A 397 6.89 4.02 -2.01
CA TYR A 397 6.13 3.85 -0.78
C TYR A 397 6.44 4.93 0.28
N ARG A 398 7.52 5.69 0.11
CA ARG A 398 7.78 6.91 0.89
C ARG A 398 6.91 8.09 0.44
N ILE A 399 6.18 7.95 -0.65
CA ILE A 399 5.34 8.98 -1.28
C ILE A 399 3.87 8.56 -1.27
N THR A 400 3.57 7.32 -1.65
CA THR A 400 2.20 6.80 -1.76
C THR A 400 1.56 6.56 -0.38
N GLU A 401 0.24 6.45 -0.35
CA GLU A 401 -0.55 6.28 0.89
C GLU A 401 -0.34 7.42 1.91
N GLY A 402 -0.05 8.63 1.40
CA GLY A 402 0.41 9.78 2.15
C GLY A 402 1.93 9.77 2.32
N SER A 403 2.60 10.86 1.89
CA SER A 403 4.04 10.97 1.99
C SER A 403 4.54 10.77 3.43
N GLU A 404 5.83 10.43 3.57
CA GLU A 404 6.40 10.22 4.91
C GLU A 404 6.24 11.45 5.82
N GLU A 405 6.23 12.66 5.25
CA GLU A 405 6.01 13.92 5.99
C GLU A 405 4.56 14.00 6.52
N ILE A 406 3.57 13.58 5.72
CA ILE A 406 2.17 13.52 6.15
C ILE A 406 1.98 12.45 7.23
N GLN A 407 2.67 11.32 7.10
CA GLN A 407 2.66 10.27 8.12
C GLN A 407 3.33 10.74 9.42
N MET A 408 4.48 11.41 9.34
CA MET A 408 5.15 12.01 10.50
C MET A 408 4.31 13.12 11.15
N ARG A 409 3.60 13.93 10.34
CA ARG A 409 2.62 14.91 10.88
C ARG A 409 1.52 14.22 11.69
N LYS A 410 1.02 13.05 11.25
CA LYS A 410 0.05 12.26 12.02
C LYS A 410 0.65 11.79 13.35
N VAL A 411 1.86 11.25 13.32
CA VAL A 411 2.60 10.84 14.53
C VAL A 411 2.79 12.02 15.48
N GLY A 412 3.21 13.19 14.96
CA GLY A 412 3.35 14.41 15.75
C GLY A 412 2.04 14.83 16.41
N ALA A 413 0.92 14.79 15.66
CA ALA A 413 -0.39 15.15 16.21
C ALA A 413 -0.83 14.25 17.38
N PHE A 414 -0.48 12.96 17.36
CA PHE A 414 -0.73 12.06 18.48
C PHE A 414 0.24 12.30 19.65
N LEU A 415 1.51 12.47 19.34
CA LEU A 415 2.56 12.68 20.34
C LEU A 415 2.31 13.94 21.17
N PHE A 416 1.91 15.03 20.52
CA PHE A 416 1.63 16.32 21.15
C PHE A 416 0.16 16.51 21.57
N GLY A 417 -0.65 15.45 21.53
CA GLY A 417 -2.01 15.47 22.05
C GLY A 417 -3.04 16.24 21.21
N TYR A 418 -2.70 16.66 19.98
CA TYR A 418 -3.67 17.31 19.09
C TYR A 418 -4.72 16.33 18.56
N LEU A 419 -4.34 15.06 18.47
CA LEU A 419 -5.19 13.94 18.08
C LEU A 419 -4.95 12.74 19.00
N GLY A 420 -5.83 11.73 18.89
CA GLY A 420 -5.62 10.44 19.55
C GLY A 420 -6.07 10.39 21.01
N PRO A 421 -5.72 9.31 21.71
CA PRO A 421 -6.22 9.03 23.06
C PRO A 421 -5.83 10.08 24.11
N LYS A 422 -4.67 10.70 23.95
CA LYS A 422 -4.12 11.67 24.90
C LYS A 422 -4.72 13.08 24.78
N ARG A 423 -5.52 13.36 23.76
CA ARG A 423 -6.04 14.70 23.50
C ARG A 423 -6.71 15.34 24.72
N LYS A 424 -7.58 14.62 25.40
CA LYS A 424 -8.28 15.14 26.58
C LYS A 424 -7.35 15.47 27.77
N GLU A 425 -6.27 14.68 27.90
CA GLU A 425 -5.25 14.91 28.93
C GLU A 425 -4.50 16.22 28.65
N PHE A 426 -4.07 16.43 27.42
CA PHE A 426 -3.37 17.66 27.02
C PHE A 426 -4.31 18.88 27.01
N ASP A 427 -5.58 18.76 26.56
CA ASP A 427 -6.56 19.83 26.61
C ASP A 427 -6.74 20.31 28.09
N LYS A 428 -6.82 19.36 29.04
CA LYS A 428 -6.92 19.66 30.47
C LYS A 428 -5.64 20.35 31.02
N MET A 429 -4.48 19.85 30.63
CA MET A 429 -3.21 20.47 31.01
C MET A 429 -3.10 21.91 30.49
N ASP A 430 -3.53 22.17 29.25
CA ASP A 430 -3.56 23.51 28.67
C ASP A 430 -4.51 24.45 29.42
N GLU A 431 -5.66 23.95 29.87
CA GLU A 431 -6.61 24.72 30.69
C GLU A 431 -6.05 25.05 32.06
N GLU A 432 -5.43 24.07 32.73
CA GLU A 432 -4.75 24.24 34.02
C GLU A 432 -3.60 25.26 33.90
N TYR A 433 -2.78 25.18 32.85
CA TYR A 433 -1.74 26.15 32.57
C TYR A 433 -2.28 27.58 32.38
N LYS A 434 -3.32 27.74 31.56
CA LYS A 434 -3.97 29.03 31.33
C LYS A 434 -4.52 29.63 32.64
N ALA A 435 -5.14 28.79 33.47
CA ALA A 435 -5.67 29.21 34.77
C ALA A 435 -4.55 29.66 35.73
N ALA A 436 -3.45 28.92 35.81
CA ALA A 436 -2.29 29.24 36.60
C ALA A 436 -1.65 30.58 36.16
N ARG A 437 -1.52 30.82 34.83
CA ARG A 437 -1.04 32.08 34.29
C ARG A 437 -1.98 33.26 34.63
N ALA A 438 -3.29 33.03 34.48
CA ALA A 438 -4.28 34.04 34.85
C ALA A 438 -4.27 34.43 36.35
N SER A 439 -3.85 33.51 37.19
CA SER A 439 -3.65 33.76 38.66
C SER A 439 -2.33 34.48 39.00
N GLY A 440 -1.49 34.78 37.97
CA GLY A 440 -0.27 35.54 38.13
C GLY A 440 1.00 34.68 38.37
N LEU A 441 0.90 33.36 38.30
CA LEU A 441 2.05 32.47 38.43
C LEU A 441 2.98 32.57 37.21
N ASN A 442 4.30 32.57 37.46
CA ASN A 442 5.32 32.52 36.42
C ASN A 442 5.70 31.10 36.00
N ASP A 443 6.49 30.90 34.94
CA ASP A 443 6.88 29.61 34.41
C ASP A 443 7.52 28.68 35.44
N ARG A 444 8.40 29.21 36.29
CA ARG A 444 9.07 28.45 37.36
C ARG A 444 8.09 27.96 38.42
N GLU A 445 7.09 28.77 38.74
CA GLU A 445 6.04 28.41 39.75
C GLU A 445 5.05 27.39 39.16
N ILE A 446 4.86 27.38 37.85
CA ILE A 446 4.04 26.41 37.12
C ILE A 446 4.85 25.11 36.82
N GLY A 447 6.16 25.17 36.92
CA GLY A 447 7.04 24.01 36.75
C GLY A 447 7.46 23.74 35.30
N ILE A 448 7.53 24.79 34.48
CA ILE A 448 8.04 24.77 33.08
C ILE A 448 9.24 25.72 32.93
#